data_d35652dba787c0de4d1fbe7fdbf50497
#
_entry.id   d35652dba787c0de4d1fbe7fdbf50497
#
_cell.length_a   1.000
_cell.length_b   1.000
_cell.length_c   1.000
_cell.angle_alpha   90.00
_cell.angle_beta   90.00
_cell.angle_gamma   90.00
#
_symmetry.space_group_name_H-M   'P 1'
#
loop_
_entity.id
_entity.type
_entity.pdbx_description
1 polymer ?
#
loop_
_entity_poly.entity_id
_entity_poly.type
_entity_poly.pdbx_seq_one_letter_code
_entity_poly.pdbx_strand_id
1 'polypeptide(L)'
;MKAAALAALVVAVLGCGSNPPPAPASGSGEKSAELTELPDSCTTAEDCELVDACCGCNAGGRKLAIRKDAVASFQASHEQRCADQMCPQFISHDPSCDAEAICGSRNHCRVAPHMQHQ
;
A
#
# COMPACT_ATOMS: atom_id res chain seq x y z
N MET A 1 -31.88 14.94 71.86
CA MET A 1 -32.50 13.77 71.27
C MET A 1 -32.53 13.92 69.77
N LYS A 2 -31.64 13.28 69.15
CA LYS A 2 -31.75 12.54 67.93
C LYS A 2 -32.34 13.24 66.71
N ALA A 3 -31.50 13.70 65.89
CA ALA A 3 -31.83 13.83 64.51
C ALA A 3 -30.66 13.28 63.70
N ALA A 4 -30.94 12.20 63.07
CA ALA A 4 -30.03 11.57 62.12
C ALA A 4 -30.20 12.22 60.78
N ALA A 5 -29.20 12.79 60.29
CA ALA A 5 -29.15 13.30 58.94
C ALA A 5 -28.59 12.21 58.04
N LEU A 6 -29.38 11.72 57.18
CA LEU A 6 -29.00 10.84 56.10
C LEU A 6 -28.55 11.70 54.91
N ALA A 7 -27.30 11.72 54.70
CA ALA A 7 -26.78 12.28 53.50
C ALA A 7 -26.83 11.23 52.38
N ALA A 8 -27.67 11.43 51.45
CA ALA A 8 -27.69 10.65 50.24
C ALA A 8 -26.57 11.08 49.31
N LEU A 9 -25.67 10.25 49.16
CA LEU A 9 -24.59 10.42 48.20
C LEU A 9 -25.09 9.92 46.85
N VAL A 10 -25.43 10.84 46.04
CA VAL A 10 -25.68 10.51 44.64
C VAL A 10 -24.32 10.57 43.91
N VAL A 11 -23.82 9.43 43.71
CA VAL A 11 -22.67 9.29 42.81
C VAL A 11 -23.24 9.23 41.39
N ALA A 12 -23.21 10.32 40.74
CA ALA A 12 -23.41 10.34 39.32
C ALA A 12 -22.13 9.87 38.66
N VAL A 13 -22.10 8.63 38.35
CA VAL A 13 -21.09 8.08 37.46
C VAL A 13 -21.45 8.47 36.07
N LEU A 14 -21.00 9.59 35.66
CA LEU A 14 -20.95 9.93 34.27
C LEU A 14 -19.65 9.42 33.71
N GLY A 15 -19.59 8.12 33.67
CA GLY A 15 -18.57 7.51 32.91
C GLY A 15 -19.08 7.29 31.53
N CYS A 16 -18.64 7.92 30.62
CA CYS A 16 -18.53 7.41 29.29
C CYS A 16 -18.24 8.50 28.32
N GLY A 17 -17.05 8.88 28.43
CA GLY A 17 -16.48 9.29 27.22
C GLY A 17 -15.92 8.09 26.48
N SER A 18 -16.75 7.21 26.06
CA SER A 18 -16.30 6.26 25.08
C SER A 18 -16.17 7.00 23.77
N ASN A 19 -15.04 7.54 23.58
CA ASN A 19 -14.70 8.01 22.27
C ASN A 19 -14.37 6.80 21.43
N PRO A 20 -15.19 6.51 20.45
CA PRO A 20 -14.83 5.49 19.51
C PRO A 20 -13.56 5.96 18.83
N PRO A 21 -12.56 5.12 18.73
CA PRO A 21 -11.38 5.45 17.97
C PRO A 21 -11.80 5.80 16.54
N PRO A 22 -11.39 6.91 16.05
CA PRO A 22 -11.85 7.41 14.76
C PRO A 22 -11.32 6.66 13.57
N ALA A 23 -10.39 5.77 13.73
CA ALA A 23 -9.70 5.19 12.61
C ALA A 23 -9.96 3.71 12.35
N PRO A 24 -11.14 3.17 12.64
CA PRO A 24 -11.40 1.77 12.31
C PRO A 24 -11.42 1.54 10.82
N ALA A 25 -11.74 2.55 10.05
CA ALA A 25 -11.73 2.46 8.61
C ALA A 25 -10.35 2.12 8.07
N SER A 26 -9.31 2.56 8.74
CA SER A 26 -7.96 2.25 8.33
C SER A 26 -7.61 0.78 8.51
N GLY A 27 -8.17 0.12 9.51
CA GLY A 27 -7.88 -1.28 9.75
C GLY A 27 -8.33 -2.21 8.63
N SER A 28 -9.51 -1.98 8.08
CA SER A 28 -10.04 -2.82 7.00
C SER A 28 -9.49 -2.41 5.63
N GLY A 29 -9.09 -1.17 5.48
CA GLY A 29 -8.53 -0.66 4.24
C GLY A 29 -7.04 -0.89 4.09
N GLU A 30 -6.35 -1.21 5.14
CA GLU A 30 -4.89 -1.27 5.15
C GLU A 30 -4.32 -2.24 4.14
N LYS A 31 -4.86 -3.41 4.02
CA LYS A 31 -4.37 -4.38 3.04
C LYS A 31 -4.59 -3.92 1.62
N SER A 32 -5.71 -3.30 1.35
CA SER A 32 -5.99 -2.76 0.03
C SER A 32 -5.22 -1.47 -0.22
N ALA A 33 -5.08 -0.64 0.80
CA ALA A 33 -4.30 0.58 0.71
C ALA A 33 -2.82 0.30 0.52
N GLU A 34 -2.30 -0.71 1.15
CA GLU A 34 -0.92 -1.11 1.00
C GLU A 34 -0.60 -1.60 -0.41
N LEU A 35 -1.58 -2.19 -1.07
CA LEU A 35 -1.46 -2.58 -2.47
C LEU A 35 -1.65 -1.40 -3.44
N THR A 36 -2.36 -0.36 -2.99
CA THR A 36 -2.60 0.82 -3.81
C THR A 36 -1.64 1.97 -3.52
N GLU A 37 -1.02 1.95 -2.36
CA GLU A 37 -0.04 2.96 -1.97
C GLU A 37 1.39 2.52 -2.29
N LEU A 38 1.61 2.13 -3.51
CA LEU A 38 2.98 2.01 -3.98
C LEU A 38 3.63 3.39 -3.88
N PRO A 39 4.89 3.43 -3.44
CA PRO A 39 5.63 4.69 -3.41
C PRO A 39 5.96 5.12 -4.83
N ASP A 40 5.01 5.72 -5.49
CA ASP A 40 5.05 5.97 -6.92
C ASP A 40 4.97 7.45 -7.31
N SER A 41 4.97 8.36 -6.33
CA SER A 41 4.94 9.79 -6.63
C SER A 41 6.21 10.24 -7.36
N CYS A 42 6.06 11.06 -8.39
CA CYS A 42 7.17 11.49 -9.24
C CYS A 42 6.99 12.91 -9.75
N THR A 43 8.08 13.50 -10.22
CA THR A 43 8.10 14.76 -10.94
C THR A 43 8.52 14.54 -12.39
N THR A 44 9.47 13.66 -12.61
CA THR A 44 9.98 13.30 -13.93
C THR A 44 10.06 11.78 -14.08
N ALA A 45 10.23 11.32 -15.31
CA ALA A 45 10.42 9.89 -15.57
C ALA A 45 11.65 9.31 -14.87
N GLU A 46 12.67 10.14 -14.67
CA GLU A 46 13.91 9.73 -14.01
C GLU A 46 13.72 9.38 -12.53
N ASP A 47 12.62 9.86 -11.93
CA ASP A 47 12.26 9.52 -10.57
C ASP A 47 11.70 8.10 -10.44
N CYS A 48 11.37 7.47 -11.56
CA CYS A 48 10.67 6.20 -11.61
C CYS A 48 11.58 5.08 -12.10
N GLU A 49 11.33 3.88 -11.60
CA GLU A 49 12.05 2.68 -11.99
C GLU A 49 11.08 1.50 -12.05
N LEU A 50 11.32 0.58 -12.98
CA LEU A 50 10.57 -0.66 -13.07
C LEU A 50 11.15 -1.68 -12.11
N VAL A 51 10.28 -2.33 -11.36
CA VAL A 51 10.61 -3.44 -10.47
C VAL A 51 9.71 -4.62 -10.79
N ASP A 52 10.19 -5.81 -10.49
CA ASP A 52 9.36 -7.00 -10.61
C ASP A 52 8.26 -6.98 -9.53
N ALA A 53 7.08 -7.35 -9.91
CA ALA A 53 6.03 -7.73 -8.97
C ALA A 53 6.48 -8.99 -8.22
N CYS A 54 5.61 -9.71 -7.54
CA CYS A 54 6.03 -10.92 -6.85
C CYS A 54 6.68 -11.93 -7.80
N CYS A 55 6.19 -12.03 -9.03
CA CYS A 55 6.83 -12.81 -10.08
C CYS A 55 7.37 -11.88 -11.14
N GLY A 56 8.60 -12.09 -11.53
CA GLY A 56 9.22 -11.36 -12.62
C GLY A 56 8.77 -11.86 -13.99
N CYS A 57 9.21 -11.16 -15.03
CA CYS A 57 8.81 -11.48 -16.39
C CYS A 57 9.28 -12.85 -16.87
N ASN A 58 10.37 -13.37 -16.32
CA ASN A 58 10.85 -14.72 -16.62
C ASN A 58 10.07 -15.83 -15.91
N ALA A 59 9.15 -15.44 -15.05
CA ALA A 59 8.39 -16.35 -14.21
C ALA A 59 6.90 -16.00 -14.24
N GLY A 60 6.38 -15.70 -15.42
CA GLY A 60 4.97 -15.47 -15.66
C GLY A 60 4.40 -14.22 -15.02
N GLY A 61 5.23 -13.30 -14.55
CA GLY A 61 4.84 -12.12 -13.81
C GLY A 61 4.81 -10.84 -14.64
N ARG A 62 4.99 -9.73 -13.95
CA ARG A 62 4.91 -8.40 -14.54
C ARG A 62 5.81 -7.42 -13.78
N LYS A 63 5.98 -6.25 -14.36
CA LYS A 63 6.69 -5.15 -13.72
C LYS A 63 5.73 -4.10 -13.18
N LEU A 64 6.19 -3.41 -12.18
CA LEU A 64 5.54 -2.25 -11.58
C LEU A 64 6.47 -1.06 -11.71
N ALA A 65 5.91 0.13 -11.72
CA ALA A 65 6.69 1.35 -11.70
C ALA A 65 6.56 2.00 -10.32
N ILE A 66 7.70 2.23 -9.68
CA ILE A 66 7.77 2.87 -8.37
C ILE A 66 8.85 3.95 -8.38
N ARG A 67 8.89 4.75 -7.31
CA ARG A 67 9.97 5.72 -7.15
C ARG A 67 11.31 5.02 -7.02
N LYS A 68 12.29 5.56 -7.66
CA LYS A 68 13.66 5.03 -7.64
C LYS A 68 14.23 4.90 -6.24
N ASP A 69 13.95 5.87 -5.37
CA ASP A 69 14.42 5.86 -3.99
C ASP A 69 13.71 4.83 -3.10
N ALA A 70 12.62 4.26 -3.58
CA ALA A 70 11.87 3.24 -2.86
C ALA A 70 12.22 1.80 -3.29
N VAL A 71 13.03 1.64 -4.31
CA VAL A 71 13.35 0.31 -4.88
C VAL A 71 13.99 -0.60 -3.85
N ALA A 72 14.95 -0.09 -3.09
CA ALA A 72 15.64 -0.91 -2.09
C ALA A 72 14.71 -1.45 -1.02
N SER A 73 13.83 -0.61 -0.47
CA SER A 73 12.88 -1.05 0.54
C SER A 73 11.80 -1.96 -0.04
N PHE A 74 11.40 -1.70 -1.27
CA PHE A 74 10.45 -2.56 -1.98
C PHE A 74 11.01 -3.97 -2.17
N GLN A 75 12.27 -4.06 -2.61
CA GLN A 75 12.94 -5.35 -2.78
C GLN A 75 13.18 -6.06 -1.45
N ALA A 76 13.54 -5.32 -0.40
CA ALA A 76 13.74 -5.90 0.92
C ALA A 76 12.47 -6.53 1.50
N SER A 77 11.31 -6.01 1.14
CA SER A 77 10.02 -6.55 1.58
C SER A 77 9.48 -7.68 0.69
N HIS A 78 10.19 -8.02 -0.37
CA HIS A 78 9.72 -8.98 -1.38
C HIS A 78 9.32 -10.32 -0.78
N GLU A 79 10.19 -10.91 0.02
CA GLU A 79 9.92 -12.22 0.62
C GLU A 79 8.66 -12.21 1.47
N GLN A 80 8.48 -11.15 2.26
CA GLN A 80 7.32 -11.03 3.12
C GLN A 80 6.03 -10.83 2.33
N ARG A 81 6.06 -9.98 1.31
CA ARG A 81 4.88 -9.69 0.49
C ARG A 81 4.48 -10.84 -0.41
N CYS A 82 5.44 -11.64 -0.82
CA CYS A 82 5.27 -12.63 -1.87
C CYS A 82 5.41 -14.07 -1.37
N ALA A 83 5.46 -14.28 -0.05
CA ALA A 83 5.73 -15.57 0.57
C ALA A 83 4.77 -16.68 0.12
N ASP A 84 3.51 -16.34 -0.10
CA ASP A 84 2.48 -17.32 -0.46
C ASP A 84 2.25 -17.39 -1.98
N GLN A 85 3.05 -16.68 -2.75
CA GLN A 85 2.86 -16.63 -4.19
C GLN A 85 3.81 -17.59 -4.90
N MET A 86 3.25 -18.49 -5.66
CA MET A 86 4.01 -19.36 -6.55
C MET A 86 4.10 -18.74 -7.93
N CYS A 87 5.31 -18.66 -8.44
CA CYS A 87 5.54 -18.14 -9.77
C CYS A 87 5.59 -19.26 -10.79
N PRO A 88 4.85 -19.14 -11.90
CA PRO A 88 4.92 -20.11 -12.96
C PRO A 88 6.27 -20.05 -13.69
N GLN A 89 6.62 -21.15 -14.35
CA GLN A 89 7.91 -21.27 -15.04
C GLN A 89 7.77 -21.06 -16.55
N PHE A 90 7.25 -19.91 -16.91
CA PHE A 90 7.18 -19.51 -18.32
C PHE A 90 7.48 -18.02 -18.45
N ILE A 91 7.90 -17.62 -19.64
CA ILE A 91 8.13 -16.21 -19.95
C ILE A 91 6.79 -15.50 -20.08
N SER A 92 6.66 -14.40 -19.35
CA SER A 92 5.45 -13.60 -19.36
C SER A 92 5.31 -12.83 -20.68
N HIS A 93 4.08 -12.71 -21.14
CA HIS A 93 3.71 -11.84 -22.26
C HIS A 93 3.01 -10.56 -21.78
N ASP A 94 3.12 -10.24 -20.51
CA ASP A 94 2.56 -9.01 -19.97
C ASP A 94 3.23 -7.80 -20.62
N PRO A 95 2.47 -6.80 -21.08
CA PRO A 95 3.05 -5.62 -21.72
C PRO A 95 4.07 -4.86 -20.88
N SER A 96 4.01 -4.98 -19.56
CA SER A 96 4.98 -4.35 -18.67
C SER A 96 6.38 -4.94 -18.79
N CYS A 97 6.49 -6.14 -19.36
CA CYS A 97 7.78 -6.80 -19.53
C CYS A 97 8.64 -6.16 -20.63
N ASP A 98 7.99 -5.48 -21.56
CA ASP A 98 8.66 -4.71 -22.61
C ASP A 98 8.18 -3.25 -22.51
N ALA A 99 8.56 -2.60 -21.45
CA ALA A 99 8.05 -1.29 -21.11
C ALA A 99 9.12 -0.44 -20.45
N GLU A 100 8.81 0.82 -20.28
CA GLU A 100 9.64 1.75 -19.51
C GLU A 100 8.84 2.37 -18.37
N ALA A 101 9.53 2.91 -17.38
CA ALA A 101 8.92 3.67 -16.32
C ALA A 101 8.79 5.13 -16.75
N ILE A 102 7.60 5.69 -16.61
CA ILE A 102 7.34 7.10 -16.86
C ILE A 102 6.70 7.77 -15.66
N CYS A 103 6.81 9.08 -15.58
CA CYS A 103 6.01 9.88 -14.66
C CYS A 103 4.73 10.31 -15.38
N GLY A 104 3.60 9.78 -14.95
CA GLY A 104 2.32 10.08 -15.57
C GLY A 104 1.79 11.47 -15.23
N SER A 105 0.71 11.85 -15.89
CA SER A 105 0.12 13.20 -15.78
C SER A 105 -0.38 13.57 -14.39
N ARG A 106 -0.55 12.58 -13.51
CA ARG A 106 -0.96 12.81 -12.12
C ARG A 106 0.20 12.72 -11.14
N ASN A 107 1.42 12.87 -11.63
CA ASN A 107 2.63 12.76 -10.82
C ASN A 107 2.79 11.40 -10.14
N HIS A 108 2.42 10.34 -10.84
CA HIS A 108 2.60 8.97 -10.40
C HIS A 108 3.43 8.19 -11.40
N CYS A 109 4.34 7.38 -10.90
CA CYS A 109 5.11 6.46 -11.73
C CYS A 109 4.16 5.45 -12.41
N ARG A 110 4.34 5.27 -13.70
CA ARG A 110 3.52 4.37 -14.49
C ARG A 110 4.39 3.52 -15.41
N VAL A 111 3.89 2.35 -15.71
CA VAL A 111 4.46 1.49 -16.73
C VAL A 111 3.91 1.94 -18.09
N ALA A 112 4.80 2.26 -19.01
CA ALA A 112 4.43 2.61 -20.38
C ALA A 112 5.05 1.58 -21.33
N PRO A 113 4.24 0.77 -21.99
CA PRO A 113 4.75 -0.14 -23.02
C PRO A 113 5.44 0.64 -24.13
N HIS A 114 6.55 0.10 -24.59
CA HIS A 114 7.20 0.69 -25.76
C HIS A 114 6.23 0.69 -26.93
N MET A 115 5.93 1.87 -27.42
CA MET A 115 5.17 1.98 -28.64
C MET A 115 6.07 1.46 -29.76
N GLN A 116 5.74 0.28 -30.24
CA GLN A 116 6.36 -0.19 -31.47
C GLN A 116 5.91 0.77 -32.57
N HIS A 117 6.82 1.61 -32.99
CA HIS A 117 6.61 2.38 -34.20
C HIS A 117 6.52 1.39 -35.35
N GLN A 118 5.31 1.14 -35.77
CA GLN A 118 5.08 0.43 -37.04
C GLN A 118 5.39 1.35 -38.21
#